data_37e9c80efa127e76fb56094b92130bff
#
_entry.id   37e9c80efa127e76fb56094b92130bff
#
_cell.length_a   1.000
_cell.length_b   1.000
_cell.length_c   1.000
_cell.angle_alpha   90.00
_cell.angle_beta   90.00
_cell.angle_gamma   90.00
#
_symmetry.space_group_name_H-M   'P 1'
#
loop_
_entity.id
_entity.type
_entity.pdbx_description
1 polymer ?
#
loop_
_entity_poly.entity_id
_entity_poly.type
_entity_poly.pdbx_seq_one_letter_code
_entity_poly.pdbx_strand_id
1 'polypeptide(L)'
;AHDHLVAHTSHLPQLLSTALSVHLSETLGGAARTGAGPGLLDMSRLALSSYDIWDDILRTNGPEIIAAIDSMQRALEQVRARVGGDGMRDPFEIASNFAKSLRNTRS
;
A
#
# COMPACT_ATOMS: atom_id res chain seq x y z
N ALA A 1 -6.85 7.79 -18.70
CA ALA A 1 -6.73 6.34 -18.51
C ALA A 1 -5.36 5.94 -17.98
N HIS A 2 -4.29 6.42 -18.60
CA HIS A 2 -2.94 6.08 -18.15
C HIS A 2 -2.66 6.66 -16.75
N ASP A 3 -3.02 7.90 -16.52
CA ASP A 3 -2.81 8.56 -15.22
C ASP A 3 -3.57 7.87 -14.09
N HIS A 4 -4.79 7.42 -14.38
CA HIS A 4 -5.58 6.65 -13.43
C HIS A 4 -4.93 5.30 -13.12
N LEU A 5 -4.46 4.61 -14.15
CA LEU A 5 -3.82 3.30 -13.99
C LEU A 5 -2.58 3.39 -13.12
N VAL A 6 -1.66 4.32 -13.44
CA VAL A 6 -0.41 4.42 -12.68
C VAL A 6 -0.64 4.95 -11.26
N ALA A 7 -1.70 5.74 -11.04
CA ALA A 7 -2.05 6.15 -9.69
C ALA A 7 -2.31 4.94 -8.79
N HIS A 8 -2.95 3.91 -9.32
CA HIS A 8 -3.26 2.70 -8.55
C HIS A 8 -2.08 1.70 -8.53
N THR A 9 -1.35 1.57 -9.61
CA THR A 9 -0.34 0.49 -9.73
C THR A 9 1.05 0.92 -9.31
N SER A 10 1.32 2.21 -9.24
CA SER A 10 2.64 2.73 -8.90
C SER A 10 2.59 3.72 -7.74
N HIS A 11 1.79 4.78 -7.89
CA HIS A 11 1.80 5.87 -6.90
C HIS A 11 1.19 5.44 -5.58
N LEU A 12 0.07 4.74 -5.60
CA LEU A 12 -0.59 4.27 -4.38
C LEU A 12 0.30 3.31 -3.58
N PRO A 13 0.93 2.29 -4.18
CA PRO A 13 1.85 1.43 -3.42
C PRO A 13 2.97 2.20 -2.74
N GLN A 14 3.57 3.17 -3.43
CA GLN A 14 4.62 4.00 -2.82
C GLN A 14 4.09 4.75 -1.60
N LEU A 15 2.92 5.37 -1.74
CA LEU A 15 2.35 6.17 -0.65
C LEU A 15 1.86 5.32 0.51
N LEU A 16 1.38 4.10 0.24
CA LEU A 16 1.02 3.17 1.30
C LEU A 16 2.24 2.78 2.13
N SER A 17 3.36 2.51 1.45
CA SER A 17 4.62 2.19 2.14
C SER A 17 5.08 3.38 2.98
N THR A 18 5.01 4.58 2.42
CA THR A 18 5.39 5.80 3.12
C THR A 18 4.51 6.04 4.34
N ALA A 19 3.18 5.94 4.17
CA ALA A 19 2.24 6.19 5.26
C ALA A 19 2.38 5.15 6.38
N LEU A 20 2.57 3.88 6.01
CA LEU A 20 2.79 2.82 6.98
C LEU A 20 4.06 3.09 7.80
N SER A 21 5.13 3.47 7.12
CA SER A 21 6.41 3.74 7.78
C SER A 21 6.32 4.94 8.73
N VAL A 22 5.67 6.02 8.30
CA VAL A 22 5.44 7.19 9.15
C VAL A 22 4.61 6.80 10.38
N HIS A 23 3.52 6.07 10.15
CA HIS A 23 2.63 5.65 11.24
C HIS A 23 3.37 4.82 12.29
N LEU A 24 4.14 3.83 11.85
CA LEU A 24 4.85 2.96 12.78
C LEU A 24 6.00 3.69 13.49
N SER A 25 6.67 4.60 12.78
CA SER A 25 7.71 5.42 13.38
C SER A 25 7.14 6.28 14.52
N GLU A 26 5.97 6.89 14.30
CA GLU A 26 5.34 7.75 15.29
C GLU A 26 4.70 6.97 16.43
N THR A 27 4.16 5.79 16.12
CA THR A 27 3.44 4.99 17.12
C THR A 27 4.38 4.14 17.99
N LEU A 28 5.39 3.53 17.37
CA LEU A 28 6.26 2.56 18.04
C LEU A 28 7.69 3.06 18.24
N GLY A 29 8.14 4.02 17.44
CA GLY A 29 9.51 4.51 17.53
C GLY A 29 10.51 3.37 17.37
N GLY A 30 11.53 3.34 18.22
CA GLY A 30 12.58 2.32 18.17
C GLY A 30 12.09 0.91 18.41
N ALA A 31 10.94 0.74 19.07
CA ALA A 31 10.38 -0.59 19.33
C ALA A 31 9.99 -1.33 18.05
N ALA A 32 9.76 -0.59 16.95
CA ALA A 32 9.43 -1.21 15.67
C ALA A 32 10.53 -2.15 15.19
N ARG A 33 11.78 -1.86 15.50
CA ARG A 33 12.91 -2.72 15.11
C ARG A 33 12.82 -4.10 15.72
N THR A 34 12.42 -4.15 16.97
CA THR A 34 12.35 -5.41 17.70
C THR A 34 11.25 -6.31 17.12
N GLY A 35 10.13 -5.71 16.71
CA GLY A 35 9.02 -6.46 16.16
C GLY A 35 9.08 -6.67 14.65
N ALA A 36 10.04 -6.04 13.96
CA ALA A 36 10.09 -6.11 12.50
C ALA A 36 10.46 -7.51 12.03
N GLY A 37 9.66 -8.05 11.13
CA GLY A 37 9.92 -9.30 10.44
C GLY A 37 9.93 -9.07 8.94
N PRO A 38 9.98 -10.17 8.15
CA PRO A 38 10.04 -10.06 6.69
C PRO A 38 8.89 -9.26 6.10
N GLY A 39 7.69 -9.37 6.67
CA GLY A 39 6.53 -8.63 6.18
C GLY A 39 6.71 -7.12 6.25
N LEU A 40 7.17 -6.63 7.39
CA LEU A 40 7.38 -5.18 7.53
C LEU A 40 8.54 -4.71 6.66
N LEU A 41 9.61 -5.50 6.57
CA LEU A 41 10.73 -5.14 5.71
C LEU A 41 10.29 -5.03 4.26
N ASP A 42 9.48 -5.98 3.78
CA ASP A 42 8.96 -5.92 2.42
C ASP A 42 8.05 -4.70 2.21
N MET A 43 7.13 -4.48 3.13
CA MET A 43 6.15 -3.40 2.99
C MET A 43 6.78 -2.01 3.11
N SER A 44 7.88 -1.88 3.83
CA SER A 44 8.53 -0.58 4.02
C SER A 44 9.62 -0.29 2.98
N ARG A 45 9.95 -1.25 2.12
CA ARG A 45 11.05 -1.09 1.17
C ARG A 45 10.86 0.10 0.24
N LEU A 46 9.65 0.31 -0.25
CA LEU A 46 9.36 1.43 -1.15
C LEU A 46 9.56 2.78 -0.46
N ALA A 47 9.41 2.83 0.85
CA ALA A 47 9.59 4.07 1.61
C ALA A 47 11.04 4.56 1.62
N LEU A 48 11.98 3.75 1.14
CA LEU A 48 13.37 4.17 0.99
C LEU A 48 13.58 5.14 -0.17
N SER A 49 12.60 5.28 -1.06
CA SER A 49 12.70 6.20 -2.20
C SER A 49 12.78 7.65 -1.73
N SER A 50 13.60 8.43 -2.44
CA SER A 50 13.79 9.84 -2.14
C SER A 50 12.57 10.67 -2.56
N TYR A 51 12.20 11.64 -1.75
CA TYR A 51 11.14 12.60 -2.09
C TYR A 51 11.44 13.32 -3.40
N ASP A 52 12.70 13.60 -3.67
CA ASP A 52 13.08 14.34 -4.89
C ASP A 52 12.63 13.63 -6.16
N ILE A 53 12.61 12.29 -6.15
CA ILE A 53 12.14 11.51 -7.29
C ILE A 53 10.62 11.65 -7.43
N TRP A 54 9.90 11.77 -6.31
CA TRP A 54 8.43 11.71 -6.29
C TRP A 54 7.73 13.06 -6.32
N ASP A 55 8.44 14.15 -6.00
CA ASP A 55 7.84 15.48 -5.89
C ASP A 55 7.03 15.85 -7.13
N ASP A 56 7.62 15.70 -8.31
CA ASP A 56 6.99 16.08 -9.57
C ASP A 56 5.78 15.18 -9.86
N ILE A 57 5.92 13.89 -9.61
CA ILE A 57 4.83 12.92 -9.81
C ILE A 57 3.62 13.28 -8.95
N LEU A 58 3.87 13.59 -7.67
CA LEU A 58 2.79 13.93 -6.74
C LEU A 58 2.07 15.21 -7.14
N ARG A 59 2.81 16.17 -7.70
CA ARG A 59 2.21 17.43 -8.13
C ARG A 59 1.41 17.27 -9.43
N THR A 60 1.93 16.51 -10.39
CA THR A 60 1.31 16.41 -11.71
C THR A 60 0.15 15.45 -11.76
N ASN A 61 0.12 14.42 -10.93
CA ASN A 61 -0.97 13.43 -10.91
C ASN A 61 -1.80 13.50 -9.63
N GLY A 62 -1.79 14.63 -8.94
CA GLY A 62 -2.44 14.78 -7.64
C GLY A 62 -3.89 14.33 -7.57
N PRO A 63 -4.77 14.80 -8.45
CA PRO A 63 -6.19 14.41 -8.38
C PRO A 63 -6.41 12.91 -8.52
N GLU A 64 -5.70 12.24 -9.43
CA GLU A 64 -5.83 10.79 -9.60
C GLU A 64 -5.28 10.04 -8.40
N ILE A 65 -4.19 10.53 -7.83
CA ILE A 65 -3.59 9.94 -6.62
C ILE A 65 -4.55 10.05 -5.44
N ILE A 66 -5.16 11.22 -5.24
CA ILE A 66 -6.12 11.43 -4.15
C ILE A 66 -7.31 10.49 -4.31
N ALA A 67 -7.83 10.34 -5.53
CA ALA A 67 -8.93 9.42 -5.79
C ALA A 67 -8.54 7.97 -5.47
N ALA A 68 -7.30 7.58 -5.80
CA ALA A 68 -6.80 6.25 -5.49
C ALA A 68 -6.69 6.04 -3.97
N ILE A 69 -6.24 7.05 -3.24
CA ILE A 69 -6.17 7.00 -1.78
C ILE A 69 -7.58 6.84 -1.19
N ASP A 70 -8.55 7.63 -1.67
CA ASP A 70 -9.93 7.52 -1.20
C ASP A 70 -10.48 6.11 -1.40
N SER A 71 -10.20 5.52 -2.57
CA SER A 71 -10.60 4.15 -2.88
C SER A 71 -9.95 3.16 -1.92
N MET A 72 -8.65 3.34 -1.64
CA MET A 72 -7.92 2.48 -0.73
C MET A 72 -8.42 2.60 0.72
N GLN A 73 -8.79 3.80 1.13
CA GLN A 73 -9.37 4.00 2.46
C GLN A 73 -10.64 3.18 2.63
N ARG A 74 -11.49 3.15 1.59
CA ARG A 74 -12.70 2.32 1.63
C ARG A 74 -12.35 0.84 1.70
N ALA A 75 -11.33 0.40 0.98
CA ALA A 75 -10.89 -1.00 1.05
C ALA A 75 -10.39 -1.34 2.46
N LEU A 76 -9.64 -0.44 3.08
CA LEU A 76 -9.14 -0.66 4.43
C LEU A 76 -10.28 -0.72 5.44
N GLU A 77 -11.32 0.10 5.26
CA GLU A 77 -12.51 0.05 6.12
C GLU A 77 -13.24 -1.29 5.98
N GLN A 78 -13.28 -1.86 4.78
CA GLN A 78 -13.85 -3.20 4.58
C GLN A 78 -13.09 -4.26 5.37
N VAL A 79 -11.77 -4.19 5.32
CA VAL A 79 -10.92 -5.12 6.10
C VAL A 79 -11.18 -4.92 7.59
N ARG A 80 -11.22 -3.67 8.03
CA ARG A 80 -11.45 -3.35 9.44
C ARG A 80 -12.78 -3.94 9.93
N ALA A 81 -13.81 -3.84 9.12
CA ALA A 81 -15.13 -4.36 9.48
C ALA A 81 -15.16 -5.88 9.63
N ARG A 82 -14.22 -6.57 9.00
CA ARG A 82 -14.19 -8.04 8.98
C ARG A 82 -13.18 -8.65 9.96
N VAL A 83 -12.23 -7.86 10.42
CA VAL A 83 -11.22 -8.35 11.37
C VAL A 83 -11.91 -8.83 12.64
N GLY A 84 -11.53 -10.00 13.10
CA GLY A 84 -12.09 -10.58 14.33
C GLY A 84 -13.33 -11.42 14.11
N GLY A 85 -13.88 -11.43 12.89
CA GLY A 85 -15.03 -12.28 12.53
C GLY A 85 -14.63 -13.32 11.50
N ASP A 86 -15.64 -13.87 10.83
CA ASP A 86 -15.43 -14.94 9.85
C ASP A 86 -15.22 -14.42 8.43
N GLY A 87 -15.35 -13.12 8.20
CA GLY A 87 -15.39 -12.55 6.86
C GLY A 87 -14.04 -12.36 6.18
N MET A 88 -12.93 -12.69 6.82
CA MET A 88 -11.59 -12.43 6.26
C MET A 88 -11.12 -13.46 5.23
N ARG A 89 -11.74 -14.63 5.18
CA ARG A 89 -11.32 -15.66 4.23
C ARG A 89 -11.39 -15.16 2.78
N ASP A 90 -12.52 -14.54 2.40
CA ASP A 90 -12.73 -14.08 1.03
C ASP A 90 -11.70 -13.04 0.58
N PRO A 91 -11.45 -11.96 1.35
CA PRO A 91 -10.38 -11.03 0.97
C PRO A 91 -9.01 -11.69 0.82
N PHE A 92 -8.67 -12.64 1.68
CA PHE A 92 -7.40 -13.34 1.58
C PHE A 92 -7.31 -14.16 0.30
N GLU A 93 -8.38 -14.84 -0.09
CA GLU A 93 -8.40 -15.64 -1.32
C GLU A 93 -8.34 -14.74 -2.56
N ILE A 94 -9.10 -13.66 -2.57
CA ILE A 94 -9.07 -12.70 -3.68
C ILE A 94 -7.67 -12.12 -3.83
N ALA A 95 -7.05 -11.71 -2.73
CA ALA A 95 -5.71 -11.13 -2.74
C ALA A 95 -4.67 -12.14 -3.23
N SER A 96 -4.75 -13.38 -2.75
CA SER A 96 -3.82 -14.42 -3.15
C SER A 96 -3.90 -14.70 -4.64
N ASN A 97 -5.12 -14.80 -5.17
CA ASN A 97 -5.33 -15.06 -6.60
C ASN A 97 -4.80 -13.91 -7.44
N PHE A 98 -5.05 -12.68 -7.01
CA PHE A 98 -4.56 -11.50 -7.71
C PHE A 98 -3.03 -11.46 -7.71
N ALA A 99 -2.40 -11.69 -6.57
CA ALA A 99 -0.94 -11.67 -6.45
C ALA A 99 -0.30 -12.73 -7.35
N LYS A 100 -0.92 -13.91 -7.44
CA LYS A 100 -0.44 -14.98 -8.32
C LYS A 100 -0.57 -14.56 -9.78
N SER A 101 -1.68 -13.93 -10.16
CA SER A 101 -1.89 -13.51 -11.54
C SER A 101 -0.86 -12.46 -11.98
N LEU A 102 -0.49 -11.56 -11.08
CA LEU A 102 0.55 -10.56 -11.38
C LEU A 102 1.89 -11.22 -11.72
N ARG A 103 2.23 -12.28 -11.02
CA ARG A 103 3.50 -12.97 -11.21
C ARG A 103 3.48 -13.88 -12.44
N ASN A 104 2.34 -14.47 -12.75
CA ASN A 104 2.20 -15.36 -13.90
C ASN A 104 2.28 -14.61 -15.22
N THR A 105 1.83 -13.35 -15.27
CA THR A 105 1.87 -12.56 -16.50
C THR A 105 3.28 -12.18 -16.92
N ARG A 106 4.27 -12.48 -16.09
CA ARG A 106 5.68 -12.13 -16.36
C ARG A 106 6.48 -13.25 -17.00
N SER A 107 5.87 -14.37 -17.23
CA SER A 107 6.56 -15.52 -17.80
C SER A 107 6.86 -15.32 -19.28
#